data_2f6baffc7a0f1f041d9c47ab8dec52f9
#
_entry.id   2f6baffc7a0f1f041d9c47ab8dec52f9
#
_cell.length_a   1.000
_cell.length_b   1.000
_cell.length_c   1.000
_cell.angle_alpha   90.00
_cell.angle_beta   90.00
_cell.angle_gamma   90.00
#
_symmetry.space_group_name_H-M   'P 1'
#
loop_
_entity.id
_entity.type
_entity.pdbx_description
1 polymer ?
#
loop_
_entity_poly.entity_id
_entity_poly.type
_entity_poly.pdbx_seq_one_letter_code
_entity_poly.pdbx_strand_id
1 'polypeptide(L)'
;MTYDAVIFDVDGTLLDTSEGLISAVNYTIDVCGLTPLTESQLRTFIGPPIQNSLAKYYDLSPEKIQEIAEIFRDAYKEKFLLQAVPYEGIYTVLDKLVQNHIKVGIATYKREDYALQILEHFHFDKYATVMHGADNFNQMKKKDIIQLCVKEIGLTDPSRIIMVGDSDNDAIGAADAGMKFIGVTYGFGFASKEDVMQFENVGISKNTKDFFNILRQLDIIF
;
A
#
# COMPACT_ATOMS: atom_id res chain seq x y z
N MET A 1 0.02 -13.32 -23.44
CA MET A 1 1.26 -12.82 -22.82
C MET A 1 1.36 -13.47 -21.47
N THR A 2 2.42 -14.17 -21.13
CA THR A 2 2.54 -14.86 -19.83
C THR A 2 3.23 -13.92 -18.84
N TYR A 3 2.64 -13.76 -17.67
CA TYR A 3 3.22 -13.00 -16.56
C TYR A 3 4.02 -13.92 -15.63
N ASP A 4 5.08 -13.42 -15.01
CA ASP A 4 5.98 -14.19 -14.15
C ASP A 4 5.87 -13.78 -12.68
N ALA A 5 5.40 -12.56 -12.41
CA ALA A 5 5.27 -12.05 -11.06
C ALA A 5 4.13 -11.04 -10.92
N VAL A 6 3.63 -10.94 -9.68
CA VAL A 6 2.71 -9.88 -9.24
C VAL A 6 3.33 -9.21 -8.02
N ILE A 7 3.44 -7.88 -8.06
CA ILE A 7 3.91 -7.05 -6.95
C ILE A 7 2.73 -6.29 -6.38
N PHE A 8 2.54 -6.33 -5.08
CA PHE A 8 1.43 -5.70 -4.37
C PHE A 8 1.90 -4.48 -3.56
N ASP A 9 1.07 -3.45 -3.50
CA ASP A 9 1.10 -2.51 -2.39
C ASP A 9 0.48 -3.12 -1.13
N VAL A 10 0.58 -2.45 0.02
CA VAL A 10 0.10 -2.94 1.31
C VAL A 10 -1.17 -2.21 1.75
N ASP A 11 -1.06 -0.90 2.02
CA ASP A 11 -2.15 -0.11 2.59
C ASP A 11 -3.25 0.14 1.55
N GLY A 12 -4.45 -0.36 1.79
CA GLY A 12 -5.55 -0.26 0.81
C GLY A 12 -5.53 -1.34 -0.27
N THR A 13 -4.53 -2.23 -0.28
CA THR A 13 -4.39 -3.28 -1.30
C THR A 13 -4.40 -4.68 -0.68
N LEU A 14 -3.47 -4.99 0.19
CA LEU A 14 -3.42 -6.24 0.97
C LEU A 14 -4.14 -6.13 2.31
N LEU A 15 -4.02 -4.96 2.95
CA LEU A 15 -4.52 -4.67 4.29
C LEU A 15 -5.37 -3.40 4.32
N ASP A 16 -6.49 -3.48 5.03
CA ASP A 16 -7.16 -2.30 5.56
C ASP A 16 -6.45 -1.87 6.86
N THR A 17 -5.67 -0.82 6.78
CA THR A 17 -4.89 -0.26 7.90
C THR A 17 -5.54 0.99 8.49
N SER A 18 -6.76 1.31 8.09
CA SER A 18 -7.45 2.56 8.47
C SER A 18 -7.67 2.67 9.97
N GLU A 19 -8.03 1.59 10.65
CA GLU A 19 -8.31 1.59 12.09
C GLU A 19 -7.06 1.98 12.90
N GLY A 20 -5.92 1.34 12.61
CA GLY A 20 -4.68 1.62 13.30
C GLY A 20 -4.17 3.03 13.06
N LEU A 21 -4.29 3.52 11.83
CA LEU A 21 -3.88 4.87 11.47
C LEU A 21 -4.75 5.92 12.16
N ILE A 22 -6.07 5.77 12.11
CA ILE A 22 -7.02 6.68 12.77
C ILE A 22 -6.83 6.66 14.30
N SER A 23 -6.59 5.49 14.89
CA SER A 23 -6.31 5.35 16.32
C SER A 23 -5.03 6.09 16.72
N ALA A 24 -3.97 5.99 15.91
CA ALA A 24 -2.72 6.71 16.14
C ALA A 24 -2.90 8.23 16.01
N VAL A 25 -3.67 8.70 15.03
CA VAL A 25 -3.99 10.14 14.87
C VAL A 25 -4.76 10.65 16.08
N ASN A 26 -5.82 9.96 16.51
CA ASN A 26 -6.60 10.35 17.69
C ASN A 26 -5.74 10.39 18.96
N TYR A 27 -4.92 9.36 19.19
CA TYR A 27 -4.00 9.34 20.32
C TYR A 27 -3.05 10.54 20.29
N THR A 28 -2.51 10.86 19.13
CA THR A 28 -1.58 11.99 18.95
C THR A 28 -2.26 13.33 19.22
N ILE A 29 -3.48 13.53 18.72
CA ILE A 29 -4.30 14.72 18.97
C ILE A 29 -4.52 14.90 20.46
N ASP A 30 -4.91 13.83 21.16
CA ASP A 30 -5.18 13.84 22.61
C ASP A 30 -3.92 14.18 23.41
N VAL A 31 -2.82 13.47 23.19
CA VAL A 31 -1.55 13.67 23.89
C VAL A 31 -0.95 15.07 23.67
N CYS A 32 -1.13 15.62 22.46
CA CYS A 32 -0.65 16.97 22.12
C CYS A 32 -1.63 18.08 22.53
N GLY A 33 -2.79 17.77 23.11
CA GLY A 33 -3.79 18.74 23.51
C GLY A 33 -4.40 19.52 22.33
N LEU A 34 -4.46 18.90 21.14
CA LEU A 34 -5.03 19.52 19.94
C LEU A 34 -6.56 19.40 19.93
N THR A 35 -7.21 20.27 19.16
CA THR A 35 -8.67 20.19 18.96
C THR A 35 -9.05 18.90 18.25
N PRO A 36 -10.00 18.11 18.78
CA PRO A 36 -10.46 16.88 18.15
C PRO A 36 -10.98 17.10 16.72
N LEU A 37 -10.73 16.14 15.86
CA LEU A 37 -11.20 16.12 14.46
C LEU A 37 -12.47 15.26 14.33
N THR A 38 -13.29 15.58 13.35
CA THR A 38 -14.44 14.74 12.97
C THR A 38 -13.96 13.47 12.26
N GLU A 39 -14.80 12.44 12.20
CA GLU A 39 -14.48 11.19 11.50
C GLU A 39 -14.10 11.43 10.02
N SER A 40 -14.82 12.32 9.33
CA SER A 40 -14.52 12.66 7.94
C SER A 40 -13.16 13.34 7.76
N GLN A 41 -12.73 14.15 8.74
CA GLN A 41 -11.41 14.76 8.74
C GLN A 41 -10.31 13.72 9.03
N LEU A 42 -10.53 12.83 10.00
CA LEU A 42 -9.60 11.75 10.34
C LEU A 42 -9.32 10.84 9.13
N ARG A 43 -10.35 10.52 8.34
CA ARG A 43 -10.17 9.72 7.11
C ARG A 43 -9.24 10.36 6.09
N THR A 44 -9.09 11.69 6.09
CA THR A 44 -8.15 12.38 5.18
C THR A 44 -6.68 12.24 5.58
N PHE A 45 -6.39 11.61 6.73
CA PHE A 45 -5.03 11.26 7.13
C PHE A 45 -4.53 9.95 6.50
N ILE A 46 -5.43 9.17 5.92
CA ILE A 46 -5.08 7.91 5.27
C ILE A 46 -4.51 8.21 3.89
N GLY A 47 -3.26 7.82 3.65
CA GLY A 47 -2.52 8.01 2.40
C GLY A 47 -1.50 9.15 2.42
N PRO A 48 -1.88 10.42 2.70
CA PRO A 48 -0.92 11.52 2.72
C PRO A 48 0.09 11.43 3.87
N PRO A 49 1.29 12.03 3.73
CA PRO A 49 2.21 12.21 4.84
C PRO A 49 1.55 12.95 6.00
N ILE A 50 1.79 12.47 7.24
CA ILE A 50 1.16 12.99 8.45
C ILE A 50 1.35 14.51 8.61
N GLN A 51 2.51 15.05 8.23
CA GLN A 51 2.79 16.48 8.31
C GLN A 51 1.83 17.30 7.45
N ASN A 52 1.53 16.83 6.23
CA ASN A 52 0.60 17.50 5.31
C ASN A 52 -0.81 17.52 5.87
N SER A 53 -1.24 16.40 6.45
CA SER A 53 -2.55 16.27 7.07
C SER A 53 -2.68 17.13 8.32
N LEU A 54 -1.65 17.21 9.17
CA LEU A 54 -1.64 18.11 10.33
C LEU A 54 -1.72 19.58 9.91
N ALA A 55 -0.91 20.01 8.94
CA ALA A 55 -0.90 21.39 8.45
C ALA A 55 -2.24 21.82 7.83
N LYS A 56 -3.04 20.88 7.34
CA LYS A 56 -4.37 21.17 6.79
C LYS A 56 -5.37 21.59 7.86
N TYR A 57 -5.26 21.07 9.08
CA TYR A 57 -6.26 21.26 10.14
C TYR A 57 -5.80 22.10 11.32
N TYR A 58 -4.49 22.28 11.47
CA TYR A 58 -3.90 23.00 12.60
C TYR A 58 -2.93 24.08 12.10
N ASP A 59 -3.14 25.32 12.59
CA ASP A 59 -2.23 26.44 12.34
C ASP A 59 -1.03 26.34 13.30
N LEU A 60 -0.02 25.56 12.91
CA LEU A 60 1.16 25.27 13.70
C LEU A 60 2.43 25.57 12.89
N SER A 61 3.54 25.90 13.58
CA SER A 61 4.82 26.07 12.91
C SER A 61 5.33 24.72 12.32
N PRO A 62 6.17 24.76 11.26
CA PRO A 62 6.76 23.54 10.70
C PRO A 62 7.50 22.68 11.74
N GLU A 63 8.19 23.30 12.70
CA GLU A 63 8.91 22.62 13.76
C GLU A 63 7.93 21.87 14.69
N LYS A 64 6.80 22.50 15.04
CA LYS A 64 5.78 21.88 15.89
C LYS A 64 5.06 20.74 15.17
N ILE A 65 4.79 20.89 13.87
CA ILE A 65 4.24 19.82 13.05
C ILE A 65 5.20 18.62 13.02
N GLN A 66 6.49 18.85 12.88
CA GLN A 66 7.50 17.79 12.88
C GLN A 66 7.57 17.06 14.23
N GLU A 67 7.54 17.78 15.35
CA GLU A 67 7.49 17.21 16.70
C GLU A 67 6.25 16.30 16.88
N ILE A 68 5.08 16.77 16.45
CA ILE A 68 3.84 16.00 16.53
C ILE A 68 3.88 14.77 15.60
N ALA A 69 4.48 14.92 14.43
CA ALA A 69 4.65 13.79 13.49
C ALA A 69 5.56 12.69 14.06
N GLU A 70 6.53 13.03 14.89
CA GLU A 70 7.38 12.05 15.61
C GLU A 70 6.56 11.29 16.67
N ILE A 71 5.76 12.02 17.47
CA ILE A 71 4.85 11.41 18.46
C ILE A 71 3.86 10.45 17.75
N PHE A 72 3.31 10.86 16.61
CA PHE A 72 2.44 10.01 15.81
C PHE A 72 3.16 8.74 15.35
N ARG A 73 4.37 8.85 14.80
CA ARG A 73 5.14 7.72 14.29
C ARG A 73 5.45 6.71 15.38
N ASP A 74 5.87 7.19 16.56
CA ASP A 74 6.15 6.35 17.71
C ASP A 74 4.89 5.64 18.20
N ALA A 75 3.79 6.38 18.35
CA ALA A 75 2.51 5.81 18.77
C ALA A 75 1.99 4.78 17.75
N TYR A 76 2.06 5.10 16.45
CA TYR A 76 1.64 4.19 15.39
C TYR A 76 2.47 2.89 15.45
N LYS A 77 3.79 3.00 15.50
CA LYS A 77 4.68 1.84 15.57
C LYS A 77 4.42 0.94 16.78
N GLU A 78 4.36 1.56 17.96
CA GLU A 78 4.38 0.81 19.22
C GLU A 78 3.00 0.26 19.63
N LYS A 79 1.89 0.93 19.17
CA LYS A 79 0.55 0.63 19.71
C LYS A 79 -0.47 0.25 18.63
N PHE A 80 -0.37 0.81 17.43
CA PHE A 80 -1.49 0.77 16.48
C PHE A 80 -1.15 0.12 15.14
N LEU A 81 0.13 -0.16 14.85
CA LEU A 81 0.57 -0.72 13.57
C LEU A 81 -0.17 -2.01 13.19
N LEU A 82 -0.44 -2.86 14.18
CA LEU A 82 -1.07 -4.16 13.97
C LEU A 82 -2.61 -4.11 14.03
N GLN A 83 -3.21 -2.93 14.25
CA GLN A 83 -4.65 -2.74 14.11
C GLN A 83 -5.00 -2.58 12.62
N ALA A 84 -5.01 -3.70 11.93
CA ALA A 84 -5.29 -3.79 10.52
C ALA A 84 -6.04 -5.10 10.23
N VAL A 85 -6.68 -5.18 9.07
CA VAL A 85 -7.41 -6.37 8.65
C VAL A 85 -7.04 -6.72 7.21
N PRO A 86 -6.61 -7.96 6.92
CA PRO A 86 -6.44 -8.42 5.53
C PRO A 86 -7.77 -8.35 4.77
N TYR A 87 -7.73 -7.84 3.54
CA TYR A 87 -8.95 -7.83 2.72
C TYR A 87 -9.47 -9.24 2.50
N GLU A 88 -10.80 -9.41 2.62
CA GLU A 88 -11.45 -10.71 2.49
C GLU A 88 -11.04 -11.40 1.17
N GLY A 89 -10.59 -12.64 1.24
CA GLY A 89 -10.18 -13.45 0.08
C GLY A 89 -8.77 -13.19 -0.45
N ILE A 90 -8.00 -12.23 0.12
CA ILE A 90 -6.66 -11.92 -0.37
C ILE A 90 -5.71 -13.12 -0.29
N TYR A 91 -5.77 -13.90 0.77
CA TYR A 91 -4.96 -15.11 0.91
C TYR A 91 -5.30 -16.17 -0.14
N THR A 92 -6.58 -16.29 -0.53
CA THR A 92 -6.97 -17.19 -1.63
C THR A 92 -6.33 -16.78 -2.96
N VAL A 93 -6.21 -15.46 -3.20
CA VAL A 93 -5.52 -14.94 -4.38
C VAL A 93 -4.03 -15.29 -4.33
N LEU A 94 -3.37 -15.05 -3.19
CA LEU A 94 -1.95 -15.34 -3.00
C LEU A 94 -1.65 -16.84 -3.13
N ASP A 95 -2.48 -17.69 -2.52
CA ASP A 95 -2.38 -19.15 -2.67
C ASP A 95 -2.42 -19.57 -4.15
N LYS A 96 -3.33 -18.97 -4.92
CA LYS A 96 -3.45 -19.28 -6.36
C LYS A 96 -2.25 -18.79 -7.16
N LEU A 97 -1.71 -17.62 -6.87
CA LEU A 97 -0.49 -17.15 -7.52
C LEU A 97 0.67 -18.12 -7.29
N VAL A 98 0.91 -18.50 -6.03
CA VAL A 98 1.97 -19.45 -5.67
C VAL A 98 1.76 -20.83 -6.30
N GLN A 99 0.52 -21.38 -6.29
CA GLN A 99 0.18 -22.65 -6.94
C GLN A 99 0.41 -22.63 -8.46
N ASN A 100 0.29 -21.47 -9.10
CA ASN A 100 0.55 -21.29 -10.53
C ASN A 100 2.01 -20.82 -10.82
N HIS A 101 2.91 -20.94 -9.83
CA HIS A 101 4.32 -20.57 -9.94
C HIS A 101 4.58 -19.09 -10.27
N ILE A 102 3.62 -18.22 -9.97
CA ILE A 102 3.76 -16.77 -10.09
C ILE A 102 4.48 -16.25 -8.85
N LYS A 103 5.58 -15.55 -9.03
CA LYS A 103 6.31 -14.93 -7.93
C LYS A 103 5.50 -13.77 -7.36
N VAL A 104 5.48 -13.65 -6.03
CA VAL A 104 4.81 -12.57 -5.33
C VAL A 104 5.86 -11.64 -4.74
N GLY A 105 5.73 -10.35 -5.01
CA GLY A 105 6.53 -9.29 -4.38
C GLY A 105 5.63 -8.32 -3.64
N ILE A 106 6.18 -7.57 -2.70
CA ILE A 106 5.50 -6.49 -2.00
C ILE A 106 6.36 -5.23 -2.04
N ALA A 107 5.78 -4.13 -2.53
CA ALA A 107 6.43 -2.83 -2.66
C ALA A 107 5.51 -1.73 -2.13
N THR A 108 5.82 -1.12 -0.98
CA THR A 108 4.94 -0.16 -0.33
C THR A 108 5.64 1.14 0.04
N TYR A 109 4.89 2.27 0.06
CA TYR A 109 5.37 3.53 0.62
C TYR A 109 5.41 3.53 2.15
N LYS A 110 4.83 2.52 2.80
CA LYS A 110 5.04 2.35 4.25
C LYS A 110 6.53 2.18 4.53
N ARG A 111 7.05 2.84 5.57
CA ARG A 111 8.45 2.70 5.98
C ARG A 111 8.81 1.23 6.18
N GLU A 112 9.97 0.79 5.70
CA GLU A 112 10.33 -0.62 5.59
C GLU A 112 10.22 -1.39 6.91
N ASP A 113 10.68 -0.82 8.03
CA ASP A 113 10.59 -1.48 9.34
C ASP A 113 9.14 -1.72 9.79
N TYR A 114 8.22 -0.81 9.46
CA TYR A 114 6.78 -1.01 9.74
C TYR A 114 6.16 -2.02 8.76
N ALA A 115 6.54 -1.93 7.50
CA ALA A 115 6.05 -2.83 6.47
C ALA A 115 6.41 -4.27 6.80
N LEU A 116 7.66 -4.56 7.09
CA LEU A 116 8.12 -5.91 7.44
C LEU A 116 7.40 -6.44 8.69
N GLN A 117 7.30 -5.62 9.74
CA GLN A 117 6.62 -6.03 10.98
C GLN A 117 5.15 -6.40 10.77
N ILE A 118 4.39 -5.58 10.02
CA ILE A 118 2.97 -5.85 9.78
C ILE A 118 2.78 -7.04 8.81
N LEU A 119 3.63 -7.16 7.78
CA LEU A 119 3.56 -8.24 6.81
C LEU A 119 3.88 -9.60 7.45
N GLU A 120 4.87 -9.67 8.33
CA GLU A 120 5.19 -10.87 9.10
C GLU A 120 4.05 -11.21 10.07
N HIS A 121 3.48 -10.23 10.77
CA HIS A 121 2.35 -10.44 11.68
C HIS A 121 1.15 -11.09 10.98
N PHE A 122 0.81 -10.62 9.78
CA PHE A 122 -0.29 -11.18 8.97
C PHE A 122 0.16 -12.31 8.03
N HIS A 123 1.39 -12.83 8.20
CA HIS A 123 1.92 -13.97 7.46
C HIS A 123 1.99 -13.81 5.93
N PHE A 124 2.17 -12.60 5.43
CA PHE A 124 2.42 -12.36 4.01
C PHE A 124 3.81 -12.81 3.57
N ASP A 125 4.77 -12.90 4.51
CA ASP A 125 6.10 -13.48 4.35
C ASP A 125 6.08 -14.92 3.82
N LYS A 126 4.99 -15.66 4.05
CA LYS A 126 4.81 -17.03 3.51
C LYS A 126 4.56 -17.07 2.01
N TYR A 127 4.13 -15.98 1.42
CA TYR A 127 3.78 -15.86 0.00
C TYR A 127 4.80 -15.03 -0.77
N ALA A 128 5.27 -13.96 -0.17
CA ALA A 128 6.14 -13.00 -0.83
C ALA A 128 7.57 -13.53 -0.94
N THR A 129 8.11 -13.51 -2.16
CA THR A 129 9.52 -13.79 -2.42
C THR A 129 10.41 -12.63 -1.96
N VAL A 130 9.90 -11.39 -2.07
CA VAL A 130 10.57 -10.14 -1.70
C VAL A 130 9.57 -9.16 -1.11
N MET A 131 10.01 -8.38 -0.12
CA MET A 131 9.20 -7.36 0.53
C MET A 131 10.06 -6.12 0.79
N HIS A 132 9.67 -4.98 0.22
CA HIS A 132 10.34 -3.70 0.42
C HIS A 132 9.37 -2.58 0.76
N GLY A 133 9.81 -1.71 1.66
CA GLY A 133 9.17 -0.46 2.04
C GLY A 133 10.00 0.76 1.66
N ALA A 134 9.50 1.95 2.04
CA ALA A 134 10.23 3.20 1.87
C ALA A 134 11.36 3.32 2.89
N ASP A 135 12.38 4.12 2.53
CA ASP A 135 13.46 4.48 3.44
C ASP A 135 13.00 5.40 4.59
N ASN A 136 13.85 5.55 5.60
CA ASN A 136 13.57 6.39 6.76
C ASN A 136 13.62 7.89 6.47
N PHE A 137 14.10 8.30 5.29
CA PHE A 137 14.34 9.69 4.93
C PHE A 137 13.31 10.22 3.94
N ASN A 138 12.36 9.37 3.52
CA ASN A 138 11.33 9.69 2.52
C ASN A 138 11.91 10.19 1.18
N GLN A 139 13.03 9.60 0.77
CA GLN A 139 13.74 9.95 -0.47
C GLN A 139 13.39 9.01 -1.62
N MET A 140 13.03 7.76 -1.30
CA MET A 140 12.63 6.77 -2.31
C MET A 140 11.24 7.07 -2.86
N LYS A 141 11.12 6.99 -4.19
CA LYS A 141 9.83 7.00 -4.87
C LYS A 141 9.29 5.57 -4.98
N LYS A 142 8.00 5.41 -5.24
CA LYS A 142 7.38 4.09 -5.45
C LYS A 142 8.13 3.26 -6.50
N LYS A 143 8.55 3.89 -7.60
CA LYS A 143 9.40 3.27 -8.63
C LYS A 143 10.65 2.63 -8.06
N ASP A 144 11.36 3.32 -7.16
CA ASP A 144 12.64 2.85 -6.62
C ASP A 144 12.42 1.58 -5.79
N ILE A 145 11.35 1.55 -4.98
CA ILE A 145 10.95 0.39 -4.18
C ILE A 145 10.56 -0.78 -5.10
N ILE A 146 9.76 -0.51 -6.13
CA ILE A 146 9.39 -1.52 -7.14
C ILE A 146 10.64 -2.10 -7.81
N GLN A 147 11.61 -1.26 -8.19
CA GLN A 147 12.84 -1.72 -8.84
C GLN A 147 13.70 -2.60 -7.94
N LEU A 148 13.71 -2.36 -6.62
CA LEU A 148 14.34 -3.27 -5.67
C LEU A 148 13.68 -4.64 -5.71
N CYS A 149 12.34 -4.69 -5.65
CA CYS A 149 11.60 -5.95 -5.75
C CYS A 149 11.90 -6.69 -7.07
N VAL A 150 11.84 -6.00 -8.21
CA VAL A 150 12.11 -6.59 -9.53
C VAL A 150 13.52 -7.19 -9.61
N LYS A 151 14.51 -6.45 -9.10
CA LYS A 151 15.91 -6.88 -9.06
C LYS A 151 16.07 -8.15 -8.22
N GLU A 152 15.48 -8.20 -7.03
CA GLU A 152 15.61 -9.36 -6.13
C GLU A 152 14.81 -10.57 -6.60
N ILE A 153 13.65 -10.36 -7.23
CA ILE A 153 12.88 -11.41 -7.90
C ILE A 153 13.72 -12.04 -9.03
N GLY A 154 14.66 -11.31 -9.60
CA GLY A 154 15.56 -11.79 -10.64
C GLY A 154 14.91 -11.86 -12.03
N LEU A 155 13.92 -11.01 -12.29
CA LEU A 155 13.27 -10.87 -13.59
C LEU A 155 13.89 -9.71 -14.39
N THR A 156 14.11 -9.94 -15.68
CA THR A 156 14.76 -8.94 -16.56
C THR A 156 13.79 -8.20 -17.46
N ASP A 157 12.56 -8.70 -17.61
CA ASP A 157 11.51 -8.08 -18.43
C ASP A 157 10.36 -7.57 -17.54
N PRO A 158 10.32 -6.25 -17.20
CA PRO A 158 9.27 -5.69 -16.38
C PRO A 158 7.87 -5.80 -16.99
N SER A 159 7.75 -5.89 -18.33
CA SER A 159 6.45 -6.02 -18.99
C SER A 159 5.71 -7.32 -18.65
N ARG A 160 6.42 -8.30 -18.08
CA ARG A 160 5.88 -9.57 -17.57
C ARG A 160 5.56 -9.54 -16.08
N ILE A 161 5.58 -8.35 -15.47
CA ILE A 161 5.27 -8.14 -14.06
C ILE A 161 4.05 -7.22 -13.96
N ILE A 162 3.17 -7.52 -13.03
CA ILE A 162 2.01 -6.69 -12.73
C ILE A 162 2.20 -6.04 -11.36
N MET A 163 2.04 -4.72 -11.29
CA MET A 163 1.84 -4.00 -10.04
C MET A 163 0.35 -3.94 -9.72
N VAL A 164 0.00 -4.22 -8.47
CA VAL A 164 -1.37 -4.10 -7.95
C VAL A 164 -1.35 -3.07 -6.83
N GLY A 165 -2.20 -2.06 -6.94
CA GLY A 165 -2.28 -0.98 -5.96
C GLY A 165 -3.57 -0.20 -6.04
N ASP A 166 -3.83 0.61 -5.02
CA ASP A 166 -5.07 1.39 -4.89
C ASP A 166 -4.88 2.89 -5.19
N SER A 167 -3.68 3.33 -5.57
CA SER A 167 -3.34 4.75 -5.69
C SER A 167 -2.65 5.13 -7.00
N ASP A 168 -2.64 6.43 -7.28
CA ASP A 168 -1.89 7.05 -8.36
C ASP A 168 -0.37 6.78 -8.26
N ASN A 169 0.16 6.74 -7.04
CA ASN A 169 1.57 6.41 -6.81
C ASN A 169 1.93 5.00 -7.32
N ASP A 170 1.02 4.04 -7.17
CA ASP A 170 1.20 2.68 -7.67
C ASP A 170 1.16 2.63 -9.18
N ALA A 171 0.17 3.30 -9.78
CA ALA A 171 0.02 3.38 -11.23
C ALA A 171 1.22 4.07 -11.89
N ILE A 172 1.65 5.22 -11.36
CA ILE A 172 2.82 5.97 -11.84
C ILE A 172 4.10 5.14 -11.64
N GLY A 173 4.26 4.53 -10.45
CA GLY A 173 5.41 3.68 -10.15
C GLY A 173 5.53 2.48 -11.08
N ALA A 174 4.41 1.84 -11.41
CA ALA A 174 4.34 0.73 -12.37
C ALA A 174 4.74 1.20 -13.79
N ALA A 175 4.15 2.29 -14.27
CA ALA A 175 4.45 2.86 -15.59
C ALA A 175 5.94 3.24 -15.71
N ASP A 176 6.46 3.94 -14.71
CA ASP A 176 7.87 4.35 -14.65
C ASP A 176 8.84 3.16 -14.58
N ALA A 177 8.41 2.02 -14.04
CA ALA A 177 9.17 0.78 -14.00
C ALA A 177 8.95 -0.10 -15.25
N GLY A 178 8.09 0.29 -16.19
CA GLY A 178 7.75 -0.48 -17.39
C GLY A 178 6.89 -1.71 -17.15
N MET A 179 6.17 -1.74 -16.01
CA MET A 179 5.30 -2.83 -15.60
C MET A 179 3.85 -2.61 -16.07
N LYS A 180 3.05 -3.68 -16.03
CA LYS A 180 1.59 -3.57 -16.15
C LYS A 180 0.98 -3.24 -14.80
N PHE A 181 -0.23 -2.63 -14.82
CA PHE A 181 -0.91 -2.19 -13.62
C PHE A 181 -2.34 -2.75 -13.53
N ILE A 182 -2.72 -3.21 -12.34
CA ILE A 182 -4.11 -3.47 -11.96
C ILE A 182 -4.45 -2.54 -10.81
N GLY A 183 -5.43 -1.65 -11.03
CA GLY A 183 -5.93 -0.77 -9.99
C GLY A 183 -7.04 -1.41 -9.18
N VAL A 184 -6.99 -1.25 -7.85
CA VAL A 184 -8.06 -1.66 -6.97
C VAL A 184 -8.80 -0.43 -6.42
N THR A 185 -10.14 -0.50 -6.30
CA THR A 185 -11.00 0.60 -5.86
C THR A 185 -11.67 0.32 -4.51
N TYR A 186 -11.23 -0.71 -3.82
CA TYR A 186 -11.69 -1.03 -2.47
C TYR A 186 -10.76 -0.48 -1.38
N GLY A 187 -9.63 0.12 -1.79
CA GLY A 187 -8.66 0.74 -0.90
C GLY A 187 -8.99 2.18 -0.51
N PHE A 188 -7.96 2.98 -0.32
CA PHE A 188 -8.07 4.36 0.20
C PHE A 188 -7.87 5.42 -0.88
N GLY A 189 -7.13 5.10 -1.97
CA GLY A 189 -6.72 6.04 -3.00
C GLY A 189 -7.78 6.22 -4.07
N PHE A 190 -7.92 5.29 -5.00
CA PHE A 190 -8.92 5.38 -6.08
C PHE A 190 -10.33 5.20 -5.54
N ALA A 191 -11.17 6.23 -5.66
CA ALA A 191 -12.56 6.18 -5.23
C ALA A 191 -13.49 5.50 -6.26
N SER A 192 -13.06 5.43 -7.52
CA SER A 192 -13.87 4.95 -8.64
C SER A 192 -13.06 4.28 -9.73
N LYS A 193 -13.74 3.56 -10.61
CA LYS A 193 -13.15 3.01 -11.84
C LYS A 193 -12.57 4.10 -12.74
N GLU A 194 -13.23 5.23 -12.79
CA GLU A 194 -12.87 6.38 -13.61
C GLU A 194 -11.51 6.96 -13.18
N ASP A 195 -11.18 6.91 -11.90
CA ASP A 195 -9.87 7.33 -11.39
C ASP A 195 -8.76 6.43 -11.91
N VAL A 196 -8.96 5.11 -11.85
CA VAL A 196 -7.99 4.14 -12.38
C VAL A 196 -7.82 4.26 -13.89
N MET A 197 -8.92 4.54 -14.63
CA MET A 197 -8.88 4.69 -16.10
C MET A 197 -8.04 5.89 -16.58
N GLN A 198 -7.64 6.80 -15.71
CA GLN A 198 -6.69 7.87 -16.04
C GLN A 198 -5.27 7.32 -16.26
N PHE A 199 -5.00 6.10 -15.86
CA PHE A 199 -3.70 5.43 -15.97
C PHE A 199 -3.81 4.20 -16.89
N GLU A 200 -2.70 3.87 -17.59
CA GLU A 200 -2.63 2.62 -18.34
C GLU A 200 -2.77 1.43 -17.38
N ASN A 201 -3.76 0.58 -17.63
CA ASN A 201 -4.03 -0.57 -16.78
C ASN A 201 -4.46 -1.79 -17.58
N VAL A 202 -4.32 -2.98 -17.02
CA VAL A 202 -4.76 -4.26 -17.59
C VAL A 202 -5.96 -4.84 -16.85
N GLY A 203 -6.43 -4.14 -15.80
CA GLY A 203 -7.62 -4.54 -15.05
C GLY A 203 -7.95 -3.55 -13.93
N ILE A 204 -9.23 -3.52 -13.55
CA ILE A 204 -9.75 -2.69 -12.45
C ILE A 204 -10.61 -3.57 -11.57
N SER A 205 -10.29 -3.63 -10.29
CA SER A 205 -10.97 -4.48 -9.34
C SER A 205 -11.64 -3.69 -8.22
N LYS A 206 -12.90 -3.97 -7.94
CA LYS A 206 -13.67 -3.38 -6.83
C LYS A 206 -13.71 -4.28 -5.58
N ASN A 207 -13.16 -5.49 -5.64
CA ASN A 207 -13.03 -6.44 -4.54
C ASN A 207 -12.12 -7.61 -4.95
N THR A 208 -11.68 -8.41 -4.01
CA THR A 208 -10.77 -9.54 -4.25
C THR A 208 -11.34 -10.61 -5.19
N LYS A 209 -12.67 -10.77 -5.26
CA LYS A 209 -13.32 -11.70 -6.21
C LYS A 209 -13.19 -11.22 -7.65
N ASP A 210 -13.37 -9.92 -7.89
CA ASP A 210 -13.15 -9.33 -9.21
C ASP A 210 -11.68 -9.44 -9.60
N PHE A 211 -10.77 -9.20 -8.65
CA PHE A 211 -9.33 -9.35 -8.84
C PHE A 211 -8.98 -10.78 -9.28
N PHE A 212 -9.52 -11.77 -8.60
CA PHE A 212 -9.35 -13.16 -8.99
C PHE A 212 -9.81 -13.44 -10.43
N ASN A 213 -10.96 -12.90 -10.84
CA ASN A 213 -11.46 -13.03 -12.20
C ASN A 213 -10.53 -12.36 -13.23
N ILE A 214 -9.97 -11.19 -12.92
CA ILE A 214 -8.99 -10.51 -13.77
C ILE A 214 -7.75 -11.39 -13.97
N LEU A 215 -7.21 -11.97 -12.91
CA LEU A 215 -6.04 -12.86 -13.00
C LEU A 215 -6.32 -14.08 -13.90
N ARG A 216 -7.54 -14.61 -13.89
CA ARG A 216 -7.94 -15.69 -14.80
C ARG A 216 -8.06 -15.22 -16.24
N GLN A 217 -8.62 -14.03 -16.49
CA GLN A 217 -8.75 -13.45 -17.86
C GLN A 217 -7.36 -13.13 -18.47
N LEU A 218 -6.37 -12.85 -17.64
CA LEU A 218 -4.99 -12.61 -18.04
C LEU A 218 -4.15 -13.90 -18.15
N ASP A 219 -4.77 -15.08 -17.99
CA ASP A 219 -4.10 -16.39 -17.97
C ASP A 219 -2.97 -16.50 -16.95
N ILE A 220 -3.10 -15.82 -15.80
CA ILE A 220 -2.11 -15.82 -14.71
C ILE A 220 -2.37 -16.99 -13.77
N ILE A 221 -3.64 -17.30 -13.53
CA ILE A 221 -4.10 -18.42 -12.69
C ILE A 221 -5.17 -19.24 -13.41
N PHE A 222 -5.30 -20.52 -13.04
CA PHE A 222 -6.26 -21.48 -13.60
C PHE A 222 -7.33 -21.92 -12.60
#